data_03b09bbe8db154c44ef5bb8908bc646e
#
_entry.id   03b09bbe8db154c44ef5bb8908bc646e
#
_cell.length_a   1.000
_cell.length_b   1.000
_cell.length_c   1.000
_cell.angle_alpha   90.00
_cell.angle_beta   90.00
_cell.angle_gamma   90.00
#
_symmetry.space_group_name_H-M   'P 1'
#
loop_
_entity.id
_entity.type
_entity.pdbx_description
1 polymer ?
#
loop_
_entity_poly.entity_id
_entity_poly.type
_entity_poly.pdbx_seq_one_letter_code
_entity_poly.pdbx_strand_id
1 'polypeptide(L)'
;MVRAMLVMTVVSMIPFMGRAGKGAGKSDEDAGWVLRRQAMVAQLKAYHITNTCVLTAMGKIRRHIFIPETCRNRTYAYADAPCSIGYRQTISQPYIVAYMTEKLALKPGDKVLEIGTGSGYQAAVLAECGVDVYTIEIIPELARHARAALDAEGYQRIHILTGDGYKGWPEHSPFDAIIVTCAPDEVPQTLVDQLQEGGRLIAPVGRGSQRLVILRKQRGQVEQEEDLPVRFVPMVRE
;
A
#
# COMPACT_ATOMS: atom_id res chain seq x y z
N MET A 1 9.87 9.40 86.20
CA MET A 1 9.30 8.19 85.59
C MET A 1 8.34 8.67 84.50
N VAL A 2 8.80 8.69 83.25
CA VAL A 2 7.94 9.05 82.06
C VAL A 2 8.08 7.90 81.07
N ARG A 3 6.99 7.19 80.84
CA ARG A 3 6.89 6.10 79.84
C ARG A 3 6.86 6.69 78.42
N ALA A 4 7.82 6.33 77.58
CA ALA A 4 7.82 6.58 76.21
C ALA A 4 6.88 5.59 75.50
N MET A 5 5.92 6.12 74.74
CA MET A 5 4.95 5.36 73.98
C MET A 5 5.48 5.27 72.49
N LEU A 6 5.81 4.04 72.10
CA LEU A 6 6.32 3.71 70.78
C LEU A 6 5.13 3.64 69.80
N VAL A 7 5.04 4.57 68.84
CA VAL A 7 4.06 4.54 67.78
C VAL A 7 4.62 3.73 66.59
N MET A 8 4.07 2.54 66.43
CA MET A 8 4.37 1.67 65.28
C MET A 8 3.59 2.17 64.03
N THR A 9 4.27 2.73 63.06
CA THR A 9 3.69 3.12 61.76
C THR A 9 3.65 1.90 60.84
N VAL A 10 2.46 1.37 60.58
CA VAL A 10 2.26 0.29 59.60
C VAL A 10 2.29 0.91 58.20
N VAL A 11 3.36 0.62 57.46
CA VAL A 11 3.45 0.96 56.03
C VAL A 11 2.68 -0.12 55.24
N SER A 12 1.53 0.25 54.75
CA SER A 12 0.72 -0.57 53.83
C SER A 12 1.41 -0.64 52.46
N MET A 13 1.95 -1.80 52.11
CA MET A 13 2.40 -2.12 50.76
C MET A 13 1.19 -2.34 49.86
N ILE A 14 0.89 -1.37 48.98
CA ILE A 14 -0.04 -1.55 47.88
C ILE A 14 0.70 -2.31 46.76
N PRO A 15 0.21 -3.46 46.27
CA PRO A 15 0.84 -4.15 45.17
C PRO A 15 0.63 -3.32 43.89
N PHE A 16 1.73 -2.92 43.24
CA PHE A 16 1.75 -2.33 41.90
C PHE A 16 1.29 -3.39 40.90
N MET A 17 -0.03 -3.40 40.61
CA MET A 17 -0.57 -4.19 39.52
C MET A 17 -0.08 -3.61 38.17
N GLY A 18 0.89 -4.26 37.57
CA GLY A 18 1.34 -4.01 36.22
C GLY A 18 0.15 -4.10 35.26
N ARG A 19 -0.22 -2.97 34.70
CA ARG A 19 -1.22 -2.87 33.63
C ARG A 19 -0.62 -3.54 32.37
N ALA A 20 -1.01 -4.80 32.13
CA ALA A 20 -0.75 -5.47 30.87
C ALA A 20 -1.27 -4.58 29.75
N GLY A 21 -0.39 -4.16 28.85
CA GLY A 21 -0.76 -3.38 27.68
C GLY A 21 -1.77 -4.17 26.84
N LYS A 22 -3.01 -3.72 26.83
CA LYS A 22 -4.02 -4.17 25.85
C LYS A 22 -3.48 -3.77 24.50
N GLY A 23 -3.31 -4.74 23.58
CA GLY A 23 -3.07 -4.48 22.17
C GLY A 23 -4.12 -3.50 21.68
N ALA A 24 -3.70 -2.37 21.11
CA ALA A 24 -4.59 -1.36 20.56
C ALA A 24 -5.43 -2.02 19.46
N GLY A 25 -6.67 -2.33 19.76
CA GLY A 25 -7.62 -2.83 18.77
C GLY A 25 -7.93 -1.75 17.75
N LYS A 26 -8.32 -2.15 16.53
CA LYS A 26 -8.78 -1.25 15.44
C LYS A 26 -9.91 -0.27 15.85
N SER A 27 -10.43 -0.34 17.08
CA SER A 27 -11.56 0.44 17.62
C SER A 27 -11.21 1.87 18.05
N ASP A 28 -9.93 2.23 18.16
CA ASP A 28 -9.49 3.53 18.71
C ASP A 28 -8.97 4.49 17.62
N GLU A 29 -9.48 4.38 16.40
CA GLU A 29 -9.14 5.34 15.34
C GLU A 29 -9.78 6.71 15.63
N ASP A 30 -8.97 7.78 15.57
CA ASP A 30 -9.44 9.15 15.70
C ASP A 30 -10.57 9.43 14.67
N ALA A 31 -11.72 9.91 15.15
CA ALA A 31 -12.89 10.26 14.32
C ALA A 31 -12.52 11.20 13.16
N GLY A 32 -11.51 12.06 13.34
CA GLY A 32 -10.99 12.93 12.29
C GLY A 32 -10.42 12.16 11.10
N TRP A 33 -9.73 11.04 11.32
CA TRP A 33 -9.23 10.19 10.24
C TRP A 33 -10.35 9.46 9.50
N VAL A 34 -11.36 8.99 10.24
CA VAL A 34 -12.55 8.34 9.65
C VAL A 34 -13.27 9.29 8.70
N LEU A 35 -13.55 10.51 9.13
CA LEU A 35 -14.21 11.52 8.29
C LEU A 35 -13.41 11.87 7.04
N ARG A 36 -12.10 12.04 7.16
CA ARG A 36 -11.22 12.32 5.99
C ARG A 36 -11.19 11.14 5.01
N ARG A 37 -11.16 9.91 5.50
CA ARG A 37 -11.21 8.71 4.65
C ARG A 37 -12.56 8.61 3.91
N GLN A 38 -13.67 8.89 4.59
CA GLN A 38 -14.98 8.93 3.96
C GLN A 38 -15.06 10.02 2.89
N ALA A 39 -14.54 11.22 3.15
CA ALA A 39 -14.47 12.30 2.17
C ALA A 39 -13.63 11.92 0.95
N MET A 40 -12.46 11.24 1.14
CA MET A 40 -11.66 10.71 0.05
C MET A 40 -12.46 9.73 -0.82
N VAL A 41 -13.19 8.78 -0.23
CA VAL A 41 -14.02 7.83 -1.00
C VAL A 41 -15.14 8.54 -1.75
N ALA A 42 -15.77 9.53 -1.14
CA ALA A 42 -16.81 10.35 -1.80
C ALA A 42 -16.23 11.08 -3.03
N GLN A 43 -15.01 11.62 -2.91
CA GLN A 43 -14.31 12.28 -4.02
C GLN A 43 -13.97 11.29 -5.15
N LEU A 44 -13.50 10.08 -4.81
CA LEU A 44 -13.22 9.03 -5.81
C LEU A 44 -14.48 8.66 -6.60
N LYS A 45 -15.63 8.55 -5.95
CA LYS A 45 -16.93 8.33 -6.62
C LYS A 45 -17.27 9.49 -7.56
N ALA A 46 -17.04 10.73 -7.14
CA ALA A 46 -17.26 11.91 -7.98
C ALA A 46 -16.30 11.94 -9.20
N TYR A 47 -15.13 11.31 -9.11
CA TYR A 47 -14.19 11.12 -10.20
C TYR A 47 -14.45 9.85 -11.02
N HIS A 48 -15.67 9.30 -10.92
CA HIS A 48 -16.12 8.15 -11.70
C HIS A 48 -15.39 6.82 -11.42
N ILE A 49 -14.78 6.66 -10.25
CA ILE A 49 -14.39 5.33 -9.78
C ILE A 49 -15.67 4.59 -9.39
N THR A 50 -15.94 3.46 -10.05
CA THR A 50 -17.19 2.70 -9.93
C THR A 50 -17.00 1.31 -9.33
N ASN A 51 -15.78 0.78 -9.35
CA ASN A 51 -15.49 -0.54 -8.82
C ASN A 51 -15.72 -0.58 -7.30
N THR A 52 -16.74 -1.33 -6.89
CA THR A 52 -17.17 -1.43 -5.49
C THR A 52 -16.10 -2.05 -4.59
N CYS A 53 -15.29 -3.00 -5.09
CA CYS A 53 -14.19 -3.57 -4.33
C CYS A 53 -13.15 -2.52 -4.00
N VAL A 54 -12.70 -1.73 -5.01
CA VAL A 54 -11.72 -0.66 -4.84
C VAL A 54 -12.22 0.39 -3.85
N LEU A 55 -13.45 0.87 -4.01
CA LEU A 55 -14.05 1.86 -3.12
C LEU A 55 -14.18 1.35 -1.67
N THR A 56 -14.54 0.08 -1.50
CA THR A 56 -14.66 -0.57 -0.19
C THR A 56 -13.28 -0.72 0.45
N ALA A 57 -12.29 -1.20 -0.31
CA ALA A 57 -10.91 -1.33 0.14
C ALA A 57 -10.35 0.01 0.64
N MET A 58 -10.46 1.07 -0.18
CA MET A 58 -9.97 2.40 0.18
C MET A 58 -10.76 3.05 1.32
N GLY A 59 -12.03 2.68 1.49
CA GLY A 59 -12.86 3.09 2.63
C GLY A 59 -12.52 2.36 3.93
N LYS A 60 -11.89 1.20 3.86
CA LYS A 60 -11.51 0.37 5.01
C LYS A 60 -10.09 0.65 5.48
N ILE A 61 -9.14 0.76 4.55
CA ILE A 61 -7.71 0.84 4.86
C ILE A 61 -7.36 2.20 5.48
N ARG A 62 -6.62 2.18 6.58
CA ARG A 62 -6.14 3.36 7.29
C ARG A 62 -4.88 3.91 6.60
N ARG A 63 -5.08 4.60 5.47
CA ARG A 63 -3.97 5.10 4.62
C ARG A 63 -2.91 5.88 5.40
N HIS A 64 -3.29 6.64 6.43
CA HIS A 64 -2.35 7.41 7.25
C HIS A 64 -1.34 6.54 8.03
N ILE A 65 -1.62 5.24 8.24
CA ILE A 65 -0.68 4.32 8.87
C ILE A 65 0.48 3.95 7.93
N PHE A 66 0.25 4.01 6.62
CA PHE A 66 1.26 3.76 5.59
C PHE A 66 2.16 4.96 5.30
N ILE A 67 1.99 6.08 5.99
CA ILE A 67 2.82 7.27 5.88
C ILE A 67 3.59 7.42 7.19
N PRO A 68 4.95 7.43 7.16
CA PRO A 68 5.75 7.58 8.38
C PRO A 68 5.37 8.83 9.18
N GLU A 69 5.35 8.75 10.50
CA GLU A 69 5.01 9.88 11.39
C GLU A 69 5.97 11.07 11.25
N THR A 70 7.20 10.78 10.86
CA THR A 70 8.22 11.79 10.58
C THR A 70 7.95 12.59 9.30
N CYS A 71 7.03 12.16 8.45
CA CYS A 71 6.68 12.87 7.24
C CYS A 71 5.71 14.01 7.54
N ARG A 72 6.14 15.26 7.26
CA ARG A 72 5.40 16.50 7.56
C ARG A 72 3.98 16.55 6.98
N ASN A 73 3.75 15.85 5.87
CA ASN A 73 2.48 15.86 5.16
C ASN A 73 1.55 14.70 5.51
N ARG A 74 1.84 13.91 6.57
CA ARG A 74 0.95 12.83 7.05
C ARG A 74 -0.47 13.31 7.34
N THR A 75 -0.63 14.55 7.81
CA THR A 75 -1.95 15.14 8.06
C THR A 75 -2.82 15.25 6.80
N TYR A 76 -2.21 15.24 5.62
CA TYR A 76 -2.88 15.25 4.31
C TYR A 76 -3.02 13.86 3.70
N ALA A 77 -2.89 12.80 4.50
CA ALA A 77 -2.93 11.41 4.04
C ALA A 77 -4.13 11.06 3.14
N TYR A 78 -5.24 11.73 3.34
CA TYR A 78 -6.48 11.50 2.59
C TYR A 78 -6.79 12.59 1.54
N ALA A 79 -5.92 13.59 1.39
CA ALA A 79 -6.02 14.52 0.27
C ALA A 79 -5.67 13.80 -1.04
N ASP A 80 -6.30 14.20 -2.14
CA ASP A 80 -6.07 13.60 -3.45
C ASP A 80 -4.75 14.09 -4.06
N ALA A 81 -3.66 13.79 -3.37
CA ALA A 81 -2.29 14.15 -3.72
C ALA A 81 -1.30 13.08 -3.23
N PRO A 82 -0.12 12.95 -3.88
CA PRO A 82 0.93 12.09 -3.38
C PRO A 82 1.52 12.66 -2.08
N CYS A 83 1.94 11.76 -1.16
CA CYS A 83 2.63 12.14 0.07
C CYS A 83 4.02 11.49 0.11
N SER A 84 5.03 12.23 0.64
CA SER A 84 6.36 11.65 0.87
C SER A 84 6.31 10.51 1.88
N ILE A 85 7.07 9.44 1.61
CA ILE A 85 7.30 8.33 2.53
C ILE A 85 8.77 8.16 2.90
N GLY A 86 9.61 9.15 2.59
CA GLY A 86 11.06 9.08 2.73
C GLY A 86 11.74 8.56 1.48
N TYR A 87 13.07 8.48 1.50
CA TYR A 87 13.90 7.94 0.41
C TYR A 87 13.61 8.52 -0.97
N ARG A 88 13.11 9.75 -1.05
CA ARG A 88 12.61 10.41 -2.27
C ARG A 88 11.45 9.67 -2.94
N GLN A 89 10.76 8.81 -2.21
CA GLN A 89 9.60 8.08 -2.68
C GLN A 89 8.31 8.66 -2.12
N THR A 90 7.18 8.30 -2.75
CA THR A 90 5.86 8.77 -2.36
C THR A 90 4.85 7.64 -2.33
N ILE A 91 3.89 7.72 -1.43
CA ILE A 91 2.62 7.03 -1.57
C ILE A 91 1.79 7.77 -2.61
N SER A 92 1.32 7.08 -3.63
CA SER A 92 0.61 7.67 -4.77
C SER A 92 -0.68 8.38 -4.36
N GLN A 93 -1.10 9.37 -5.17
CA GLN A 93 -2.40 10.03 -5.06
C GLN A 93 -3.55 9.00 -4.97
N PRO A 94 -4.52 9.16 -4.06
CA PRO A 94 -5.64 8.22 -3.90
C PRO A 94 -6.38 7.90 -5.20
N TYR A 95 -6.66 8.91 -6.02
CA TYR A 95 -7.29 8.70 -7.33
C TYR A 95 -6.50 7.75 -8.23
N ILE A 96 -5.19 7.92 -8.30
CA ILE A 96 -4.32 7.09 -9.14
C ILE A 96 -4.29 5.63 -8.64
N VAL A 97 -4.22 5.42 -7.32
CA VAL A 97 -4.32 4.08 -6.72
C VAL A 97 -5.63 3.41 -7.10
N ALA A 98 -6.76 4.12 -6.93
CA ALA A 98 -8.09 3.61 -7.27
C ALA A 98 -8.21 3.30 -8.77
N TYR A 99 -7.79 4.23 -9.60
CA TYR A 99 -7.88 4.14 -11.06
C TYR A 99 -7.09 2.97 -11.62
N MET A 100 -5.80 2.86 -11.25
CA MET A 100 -4.95 1.77 -11.71
C MET A 100 -5.50 0.41 -11.26
N THR A 101 -5.98 0.30 -10.01
CA THR A 101 -6.57 -0.95 -9.51
C THR A 101 -7.87 -1.30 -10.25
N GLU A 102 -8.75 -0.33 -10.52
CA GLU A 102 -9.97 -0.55 -11.29
C GLU A 102 -9.70 -1.03 -12.72
N LYS A 103 -8.71 -0.43 -13.40
CA LYS A 103 -8.31 -0.80 -14.77
C LYS A 103 -7.76 -2.21 -14.92
N LEU A 104 -7.22 -2.78 -13.86
CA LEU A 104 -6.78 -4.18 -13.86
C LEU A 104 -7.96 -5.16 -13.96
N ALA A 105 -9.17 -4.74 -13.60
CA ALA A 105 -10.40 -5.57 -13.61
C ALA A 105 -10.23 -6.91 -12.86
N LEU A 106 -9.64 -6.83 -11.67
CA LEU A 106 -9.29 -7.98 -10.81
C LEU A 106 -10.50 -8.79 -10.40
N LYS A 107 -10.27 -10.07 -10.20
CA LYS A 107 -11.23 -11.02 -9.63
C LYS A 107 -10.66 -11.60 -8.33
N PRO A 108 -11.51 -11.95 -7.34
CA PRO A 108 -11.05 -12.67 -6.17
C PRO A 108 -10.28 -13.94 -6.55
N GLY A 109 -9.12 -14.12 -5.94
CA GLY A 109 -8.22 -15.26 -6.22
C GLY A 109 -7.20 -15.01 -7.33
N ASP A 110 -7.26 -13.89 -8.07
CA ASP A 110 -6.21 -13.52 -9.03
C ASP A 110 -4.86 -13.38 -8.32
N LYS A 111 -3.79 -13.79 -8.98
CA LYS A 111 -2.40 -13.59 -8.54
C LYS A 111 -1.87 -12.28 -9.15
N VAL A 112 -1.50 -11.34 -8.31
CA VAL A 112 -1.09 -9.99 -8.74
C VAL A 112 0.34 -9.70 -8.33
N LEU A 113 1.15 -9.22 -9.30
CA LEU A 113 2.49 -8.69 -9.05
C LEU A 113 2.44 -7.16 -9.01
N GLU A 114 2.94 -6.58 -7.93
CA GLU A 114 3.19 -5.14 -7.81
C GLU A 114 4.70 -4.87 -7.90
N ILE A 115 5.08 -3.88 -8.70
CA ILE A 115 6.46 -3.38 -8.76
C ILE A 115 6.52 -2.00 -8.10
N GLY A 116 7.24 -1.91 -6.99
CA GLY A 116 7.34 -0.72 -6.15
C GLY A 116 6.41 -0.78 -4.94
N THR A 117 6.71 -1.63 -3.96
CA THR A 117 5.93 -1.73 -2.71
C THR A 117 5.75 -0.38 -2.01
N GLY A 118 6.83 0.42 -1.99
CA GLY A 118 6.84 1.74 -1.36
C GLY A 118 6.39 1.69 0.09
N SER A 119 5.21 2.26 0.35
CA SER A 119 4.58 2.25 1.67
C SER A 119 3.84 0.94 2.02
N GLY A 120 3.50 0.12 1.03
CA GLY A 120 2.62 -1.04 1.16
C GLY A 120 1.13 -0.72 0.99
N TYR A 121 0.75 0.54 0.75
CA TYR A 121 -0.65 0.92 0.65
C TYR A 121 -1.35 0.31 -0.58
N GLN A 122 -0.72 0.35 -1.75
CA GLN A 122 -1.27 -0.26 -2.96
C GLN A 122 -1.41 -1.78 -2.78
N ALA A 123 -0.41 -2.45 -2.20
CA ALA A 123 -0.49 -3.87 -1.86
C ALA A 123 -1.68 -4.19 -0.94
N ALA A 124 -1.94 -3.34 0.08
CA ALA A 124 -3.09 -3.50 0.97
C ALA A 124 -4.42 -3.33 0.21
N VAL A 125 -4.51 -2.36 -0.74
CA VAL A 125 -5.70 -2.18 -1.59
C VAL A 125 -5.96 -3.41 -2.45
N LEU A 126 -4.93 -3.97 -3.06
CA LEU A 126 -5.03 -5.23 -3.82
C LEU A 126 -5.50 -6.38 -2.95
N ALA A 127 -4.92 -6.57 -1.77
CA ALA A 127 -5.30 -7.65 -0.85
C ALA A 127 -6.76 -7.54 -0.38
N GLU A 128 -7.28 -6.32 -0.14
CA GLU A 128 -8.69 -6.10 0.19
C GLU A 128 -9.62 -6.42 -1.00
N CYS A 129 -9.11 -6.41 -2.23
CA CYS A 129 -9.84 -6.90 -3.40
C CYS A 129 -9.85 -8.43 -3.51
N GLY A 130 -9.29 -9.14 -2.54
CA GLY A 130 -9.35 -10.60 -2.46
C GLY A 130 -8.36 -11.33 -3.37
N VAL A 131 -7.30 -10.64 -3.80
CA VAL A 131 -6.26 -11.21 -4.67
C VAL A 131 -5.03 -11.65 -3.88
N ASP A 132 -4.23 -12.53 -4.47
CA ASP A 132 -2.95 -13.01 -3.93
C ASP A 132 -1.85 -12.02 -4.36
N VAL A 133 -1.26 -11.30 -3.40
CA VAL A 133 -0.38 -10.16 -3.68
C VAL A 133 1.07 -10.54 -3.50
N TYR A 134 1.84 -10.34 -4.57
CA TYR A 134 3.30 -10.37 -4.63
C TYR A 134 3.79 -8.97 -4.93
N THR A 135 4.74 -8.44 -4.16
CA THR A 135 5.23 -7.08 -4.36
C THR A 135 6.75 -7.01 -4.23
N ILE A 136 7.39 -6.20 -5.07
CA ILE A 136 8.84 -6.06 -5.12
C ILE A 136 9.22 -4.62 -4.77
N GLU A 137 10.19 -4.48 -3.88
CA GLU A 137 10.77 -3.19 -3.47
C GLU A 137 12.29 -3.24 -3.56
N ILE A 138 12.90 -2.27 -4.26
CA ILE A 138 14.35 -2.21 -4.41
C ILE A 138 15.04 -1.56 -3.20
N ILE A 139 14.32 -0.73 -2.42
CA ILE A 139 14.85 -0.04 -1.24
C ILE A 139 14.56 -0.88 0.01
N PRO A 140 15.58 -1.52 0.63
CA PRO A 140 15.36 -2.44 1.75
C PRO A 140 14.67 -1.80 2.95
N GLU A 141 14.92 -0.52 3.19
CA GLU A 141 14.30 0.25 4.27
C GLU A 141 12.79 0.41 4.05
N LEU A 142 12.37 0.69 2.81
CA LEU A 142 10.95 0.78 2.47
C LEU A 142 10.28 -0.59 2.54
N ALA A 143 10.91 -1.65 2.05
CA ALA A 143 10.40 -3.02 2.19
C ALA A 143 10.13 -3.39 3.66
N ARG A 144 11.06 -3.05 4.57
CA ARG A 144 10.89 -3.27 6.02
C ARG A 144 9.76 -2.42 6.60
N HIS A 145 9.66 -1.14 6.23
CA HIS A 145 8.58 -0.25 6.70
C HIS A 145 7.21 -0.74 6.19
N ALA A 146 7.12 -1.11 4.90
CA ALA A 146 5.90 -1.67 4.33
C ALA A 146 5.48 -2.95 5.06
N ARG A 147 6.41 -3.89 5.33
CA ARG A 147 6.11 -5.12 6.09
C ARG A 147 5.54 -4.79 7.45
N ALA A 148 6.18 -3.87 8.21
CA ALA A 148 5.72 -3.49 9.53
C ALA A 148 4.31 -2.85 9.51
N ALA A 149 4.04 -1.97 8.53
CA ALA A 149 2.73 -1.33 8.37
C ALA A 149 1.65 -2.36 7.98
N LEU A 150 1.97 -3.25 7.05
CA LEU A 150 1.06 -4.31 6.60
C LEU A 150 0.74 -5.30 7.73
N ASP A 151 1.73 -5.70 8.52
CA ASP A 151 1.52 -6.61 9.67
C ASP A 151 0.65 -5.97 10.75
N ALA A 152 0.89 -4.69 11.06
CA ALA A 152 0.09 -3.92 12.01
C ALA A 152 -1.38 -3.79 11.57
N GLU A 153 -1.62 -3.71 10.25
CA GLU A 153 -2.96 -3.63 9.66
C GLU A 153 -3.60 -5.00 9.39
N GLY A 154 -2.90 -6.11 9.62
CA GLY A 154 -3.41 -7.47 9.47
C GLY A 154 -3.25 -8.08 8.09
N TYR A 155 -2.33 -7.55 7.25
CA TYR A 155 -2.06 -8.05 5.89
C TYR A 155 -0.81 -8.94 5.83
N GLN A 156 -0.70 -9.95 6.73
CA GLN A 156 0.47 -10.84 6.82
C GLN A 156 0.66 -11.74 5.59
N ARG A 157 -0.39 -11.91 4.77
CA ARG A 157 -0.36 -12.81 3.60
C ARG A 157 0.23 -12.19 2.33
N ILE A 158 0.56 -10.90 2.35
CA ILE A 158 1.24 -10.23 1.24
C ILE A 158 2.70 -10.67 1.19
N HIS A 159 3.14 -11.15 0.02
CA HIS A 159 4.51 -11.57 -0.24
C HIS A 159 5.35 -10.36 -0.66
N ILE A 160 6.42 -10.05 0.07
CA ILE A 160 7.33 -8.94 -0.26
C ILE A 160 8.69 -9.51 -0.59
N LEU A 161 9.23 -9.14 -1.75
CA LEU A 161 10.61 -9.39 -2.17
C LEU A 161 11.38 -8.07 -2.16
N THR A 162 12.56 -8.07 -1.55
CA THR A 162 13.53 -6.96 -1.73
C THR A 162 14.40 -7.29 -2.93
N GLY A 163 14.32 -6.47 -4.01
CA GLY A 163 15.08 -6.74 -5.24
C GLY A 163 14.70 -5.83 -6.41
N ASP A 164 15.31 -6.12 -7.55
CA ASP A 164 15.13 -5.37 -8.79
C ASP A 164 13.80 -5.73 -9.48
N GLY A 165 12.87 -4.78 -9.50
CA GLY A 165 11.56 -4.93 -10.13
C GLY A 165 11.60 -5.19 -11.64
N TYR A 166 12.69 -4.83 -12.33
CA TYR A 166 12.87 -5.16 -13.76
C TYR A 166 12.96 -6.67 -14.02
N LYS A 167 13.36 -7.45 -13.01
CA LYS A 167 13.42 -8.92 -13.11
C LYS A 167 12.07 -9.59 -12.94
N GLY A 168 11.08 -8.87 -12.36
CA GLY A 168 9.82 -9.47 -11.93
C GLY A 168 10.05 -10.52 -10.83
N TRP A 169 9.16 -11.53 -10.80
CA TRP A 169 9.25 -12.64 -9.84
C TRP A 169 8.99 -13.98 -10.53
N PRO A 170 9.99 -14.50 -11.27
CA PRO A 170 9.83 -15.70 -12.12
C PRO A 170 9.32 -16.93 -11.38
N GLU A 171 9.75 -17.13 -10.12
CA GLU A 171 9.37 -18.28 -9.31
C GLU A 171 7.88 -18.36 -9.00
N HIS A 172 7.19 -17.22 -9.10
CA HIS A 172 5.76 -17.13 -8.86
C HIS A 172 4.94 -16.81 -10.11
N SER A 173 5.60 -16.64 -11.28
CA SER A 173 4.89 -16.45 -12.55
C SER A 173 4.11 -17.71 -12.98
N PRO A 174 3.08 -17.60 -13.83
CA PRO A 174 2.53 -16.37 -14.37
C PRO A 174 1.61 -15.63 -13.38
N PHE A 175 1.37 -14.32 -13.64
CA PHE A 175 0.49 -13.46 -12.88
C PHE A 175 -0.76 -13.09 -13.70
N ASP A 176 -1.93 -13.08 -13.07
CA ASP A 176 -3.19 -12.67 -13.70
C ASP A 176 -3.21 -11.16 -13.98
N ALA A 177 -2.53 -10.38 -13.11
CA ALA A 177 -2.34 -8.96 -13.33
C ALA A 177 -0.98 -8.46 -12.81
N ILE A 178 -0.47 -7.39 -13.43
CA ILE A 178 0.76 -6.72 -12.98
C ILE A 178 0.49 -5.22 -12.88
N ILE A 179 0.87 -4.61 -11.76
CA ILE A 179 0.79 -3.17 -11.52
C ILE A 179 2.18 -2.62 -11.24
N VAL A 180 2.60 -1.61 -12.00
CA VAL A 180 3.89 -0.95 -11.81
C VAL A 180 3.63 0.44 -11.23
N THR A 181 4.18 0.71 -10.03
CA THR A 181 3.94 1.95 -9.27
C THR A 181 5.12 2.92 -9.29
N CYS A 182 6.05 2.69 -10.18
CA CYS A 182 7.18 3.56 -10.54
C CYS A 182 7.31 3.59 -12.08
N ALA A 183 7.94 4.62 -12.65
CA ALA A 183 7.94 4.81 -14.10
C ALA A 183 9.22 4.26 -14.75
N PRO A 184 9.15 3.14 -15.49
CA PRO A 184 10.18 2.75 -16.44
C PRO A 184 10.12 3.64 -17.70
N ASP A 185 11.21 3.65 -18.48
CA ASP A 185 11.23 4.33 -19.79
C ASP A 185 10.26 3.67 -20.78
N GLU A 186 10.19 2.35 -20.73
CA GLU A 186 9.29 1.46 -21.49
C GLU A 186 8.87 0.28 -20.61
N VAL A 187 7.77 -0.39 -20.94
CA VAL A 187 7.35 -1.57 -20.17
C VAL A 187 8.39 -2.68 -20.29
N PRO A 188 8.96 -3.18 -19.16
CA PRO A 188 9.96 -4.25 -19.22
C PRO A 188 9.37 -5.53 -19.83
N GLN A 189 10.05 -6.07 -20.85
CA GLN A 189 9.60 -7.30 -21.52
C GLN A 189 9.48 -8.47 -20.55
N THR A 190 10.37 -8.55 -19.55
CA THR A 190 10.32 -9.57 -18.49
C THR A 190 9.01 -9.60 -17.73
N LEU A 191 8.37 -8.45 -17.52
CA LEU A 191 7.05 -8.38 -16.88
C LEU A 191 5.95 -8.84 -17.83
N VAL A 192 6.05 -8.51 -19.11
CA VAL A 192 5.10 -8.99 -20.14
C VAL A 192 5.18 -10.52 -20.29
N ASP A 193 6.39 -11.08 -20.23
CA ASP A 193 6.60 -12.54 -20.29
C ASP A 193 5.98 -13.26 -19.09
N GLN A 194 6.00 -12.63 -17.91
CA GLN A 194 5.40 -13.16 -16.67
C GLN A 194 3.89 -12.90 -16.57
N LEU A 195 3.30 -12.15 -17.51
CA LEU A 195 1.85 -11.93 -17.54
C LEU A 195 1.13 -13.15 -18.14
N GLN A 196 0.08 -13.59 -17.47
CA GLN A 196 -0.75 -14.71 -17.91
C GLN A 196 -1.52 -14.36 -19.20
N GLU A 197 -1.89 -15.36 -19.96
CA GLU A 197 -2.85 -15.22 -21.07
C GLU A 197 -4.21 -14.73 -20.54
N GLY A 198 -4.77 -13.69 -21.14
CA GLY A 198 -5.94 -12.97 -20.63
C GLY A 198 -5.64 -11.91 -19.58
N GLY A 199 -4.38 -11.84 -19.08
CA GLY A 199 -3.95 -10.94 -18.03
C GLY A 199 -3.80 -9.48 -18.48
N ARG A 200 -3.70 -8.58 -17.50
CA ARG A 200 -3.52 -7.14 -17.70
C ARG A 200 -2.30 -6.61 -16.95
N LEU A 201 -1.57 -5.71 -17.59
CA LEU A 201 -0.51 -4.94 -16.94
C LEU A 201 -0.82 -3.46 -17.05
N ILE A 202 -0.64 -2.70 -15.96
CA ILE A 202 -0.72 -1.24 -15.97
C ILE A 202 0.57 -0.65 -15.44
N ALA A 203 1.13 0.32 -16.15
CA ALA A 203 2.37 0.98 -15.80
C ALA A 203 2.37 2.45 -16.22
N PRO A 204 2.95 3.36 -15.45
CA PRO A 204 3.36 4.67 -15.94
C PRO A 204 4.62 4.52 -16.78
N VAL A 205 4.65 5.06 -17.99
CA VAL A 205 5.77 4.91 -18.93
C VAL A 205 6.26 6.26 -19.42
N GLY A 206 7.56 6.43 -19.52
CA GLY A 206 8.21 7.57 -20.19
C GLY A 206 9.21 8.33 -19.33
N ARG A 207 10.11 9.04 -20.02
CA ARG A 207 11.08 9.99 -19.42
C ARG A 207 10.52 11.41 -19.48
N GLY A 208 10.43 12.08 -18.34
CA GLY A 208 9.94 13.47 -18.27
C GLY A 208 8.42 13.58 -18.42
N SER A 209 7.88 13.34 -19.61
CA SER A 209 6.42 13.17 -19.82
C SER A 209 6.07 11.70 -19.68
N GLN A 210 5.13 11.39 -18.78
CA GLN A 210 4.70 10.02 -18.51
C GLN A 210 3.22 9.85 -18.78
N ARG A 211 2.85 8.68 -19.31
CA ARG A 211 1.46 8.27 -19.49
C ARG A 211 1.25 6.90 -18.86
N LEU A 212 0.06 6.63 -18.37
CA LEU A 212 -0.34 5.27 -18.05
C LEU A 212 -0.49 4.47 -19.33
N VAL A 213 0.07 3.28 -19.32
CA VAL A 213 -0.03 2.29 -20.40
C VAL A 213 -0.73 1.07 -19.83
N ILE A 214 -1.74 0.58 -20.54
CA ILE A 214 -2.45 -0.64 -20.20
C ILE A 214 -2.13 -1.67 -21.28
N LEU A 215 -1.55 -2.80 -20.86
CA LEU A 215 -1.33 -3.95 -21.72
C LEU A 215 -2.39 -5.02 -21.43
N ARG A 216 -2.84 -5.68 -22.51
CA ARG A 216 -3.70 -6.87 -22.44
C ARG A 216 -3.05 -7.97 -23.26
N LYS A 217 -2.81 -9.12 -22.66
CA LYS A 217 -2.24 -10.28 -23.33
C LYS A 217 -3.38 -11.19 -23.78
N GLN A 218 -3.54 -11.34 -25.10
CA GLN A 218 -4.61 -12.16 -25.68
C GLN A 218 -4.10 -12.93 -26.90
N ARG A 219 -4.30 -14.24 -26.91
CA ARG A 219 -3.90 -15.16 -28.01
C ARG A 219 -2.41 -15.03 -28.36
N GLY A 220 -1.57 -14.91 -27.31
CA GLY A 220 -0.13 -14.75 -27.46
C GLY A 220 0.31 -13.38 -27.98
N GLN A 221 -0.62 -12.45 -28.19
CA GLN A 221 -0.34 -11.05 -28.60
C GLN A 221 -0.56 -10.10 -27.43
N VAL A 222 0.09 -8.95 -27.50
CA VAL A 222 -0.03 -7.88 -26.50
C VAL A 222 -0.64 -6.65 -27.18
N GLU A 223 -1.84 -6.29 -26.74
CA GLU A 223 -2.48 -5.04 -27.11
C GLU A 223 -2.07 -3.97 -26.11
N GLN A 224 -1.68 -2.79 -26.60
CA GLN A 224 -1.28 -1.66 -25.77
C GLN A 224 -2.21 -0.49 -26.01
N GLU A 225 -2.68 0.11 -24.90
CA GLU A 225 -3.48 1.33 -24.89
C GLU A 225 -2.76 2.38 -24.03
N GLU A 226 -2.58 3.60 -24.57
CA GLU A 226 -2.15 4.75 -23.76
C GLU A 226 -3.36 5.43 -23.13
N ASP A 227 -3.20 5.83 -21.87
CA ASP A 227 -4.27 6.41 -21.07
C ASP A 227 -3.83 7.77 -20.46
N LEU A 228 -4.11 8.02 -19.20
CA LEU A 228 -3.91 9.30 -18.53
C LEU A 228 -2.46 9.79 -18.51
N PRO A 229 -2.21 11.11 -18.66
CA PRO A 229 -0.93 11.69 -18.29
C PRO A 229 -0.75 11.60 -16.76
N VAL A 230 0.44 11.19 -16.31
CA VAL A 230 0.77 10.95 -14.89
C VAL A 230 2.17 11.43 -14.55
N ARG A 231 2.48 11.41 -13.25
CA ARG A 231 3.83 11.67 -12.76
C ARG A 231 4.18 10.72 -11.62
N PHE A 232 5.08 9.80 -11.89
CA PHE A 232 5.63 8.85 -10.93
C PHE A 232 7.13 9.06 -10.74
N VAL A 233 7.65 8.51 -9.64
CA VAL A 233 9.09 8.37 -9.43
C VAL A 233 9.67 7.40 -10.46
N PRO A 234 10.92 7.60 -10.93
CA PRO A 234 11.52 6.67 -11.88
C PRO A 234 11.64 5.25 -11.32
N MET A 235 11.45 4.27 -12.19
CA MET A 235 11.85 2.90 -11.90
C MET A 235 13.37 2.79 -12.00
N VAL A 236 14.01 2.25 -10.97
CA VAL A 236 15.48 2.13 -10.88
C VAL A 236 15.92 0.68 -10.90
N ARG A 237 17.17 0.44 -11.27
CA ARG A 237 17.83 -0.88 -11.27
C ARG A 237 18.86 -0.94 -10.15
N GLU A 238 19.25 -2.16 -9.75
CA GLU A 238 20.44 -2.44 -8.94
C GLU A 238 21.71 -2.04 -9.68
#